data_5099b1f6a1cd216a5f69452f207c5420
#
_entry.id   5099b1f6a1cd216a5f69452f207c5420
#
_cell.length_a   1.000
_cell.length_b   1.000
_cell.length_c   1.000
_cell.angle_alpha   90.00
_cell.angle_beta   90.00
_cell.angle_gamma   90.00
#
_symmetry.space_group_name_H-M   'P 1'
#
loop_
_entity.id
_entity.type
_entity.pdbx_description
1 polymer ?
#
loop_
_entity_poly.entity_id
_entity_poly.type
_entity_poly.pdbx_seq_one_letter_code
_entity_poly.pdbx_strand_id
1 'polypeptide(L)'
;MHVVIRSYSGQGASELFDLAGQRAEDLKTIISGVPGFVTFAAFRTEGGGAAVTVCQDKTGTDESSRRAAGWVKENFSTTVDPPAITEGSTFLQF
;
A
#
# COMPACT_ATOMS: atom_id res chain seq x y z
N MET A 1 -7.70 16.02 1.49
CA MET A 1 -7.08 14.73 1.79
C MET A 1 -6.03 14.38 0.75
N HIS A 2 -5.15 13.47 1.07
CA HIS A 2 -4.08 13.03 0.20
C HIS A 2 -4.23 11.54 -0.09
N VAL A 3 -3.98 11.13 -1.35
CA VAL A 3 -4.11 9.75 -1.81
C VAL A 3 -2.77 9.29 -2.32
N VAL A 4 -2.36 8.08 -1.96
CA VAL A 4 -1.22 7.41 -2.57
C VAL A 4 -1.64 6.05 -3.11
N ILE A 5 -1.21 5.75 -4.33
CA ILE A 5 -1.42 4.44 -4.96
C ILE A 5 -0.06 3.81 -5.18
N ARG A 6 0.13 2.60 -4.67
CA ARG A 6 1.34 1.81 -4.88
C ARG A 6 0.96 0.64 -5.79
N SER A 7 1.45 0.66 -7.02
CA SER A 7 1.15 -0.36 -8.02
C SER A 7 2.34 -1.30 -8.17
N TYR A 8 2.11 -2.59 -7.97
CA TYR A 8 3.13 -3.62 -8.06
C TYR A 8 2.88 -4.47 -9.30
N SER A 9 3.93 -4.72 -10.07
CA SER A 9 3.89 -5.61 -11.22
C SER A 9 5.28 -6.23 -11.40
N GLY A 10 5.37 -7.26 -12.26
CA GLY A 10 6.65 -7.90 -12.52
C GLY A 10 7.03 -8.90 -11.44
N GLN A 11 8.34 -9.01 -11.20
CA GLN A 11 8.88 -10.06 -10.34
C GLN A 11 8.37 -9.95 -8.91
N GLY A 12 7.80 -11.04 -8.41
CA GLY A 12 7.36 -11.16 -7.02
C GLY A 12 6.03 -10.51 -6.69
N ALA A 13 5.42 -9.76 -7.62
CA ALA A 13 4.22 -8.98 -7.31
C ALA A 13 3.03 -9.87 -6.95
N SER A 14 2.78 -10.92 -7.71
CA SER A 14 1.65 -11.82 -7.45
C SER A 14 1.80 -12.53 -6.10
N GLU A 15 3.01 -13.02 -5.83
CA GLU A 15 3.32 -13.71 -4.57
C GLU A 15 3.20 -12.77 -3.38
N LEU A 16 3.60 -11.51 -3.55
CA LEU A 16 3.46 -10.49 -2.50
C LEU A 16 1.99 -10.29 -2.16
N PHE A 17 1.11 -10.21 -3.15
CA PHE A 17 -0.31 -10.03 -2.89
C PHE A 17 -0.96 -11.27 -2.31
N ASP A 18 -0.45 -12.48 -2.64
CA ASP A 18 -0.87 -13.70 -1.96
C ASP A 18 -0.56 -13.60 -0.46
N LEU A 19 0.66 -13.21 -0.12
CA LEU A 19 1.07 -13.07 1.28
C LEU A 19 0.26 -11.98 1.97
N ALA A 20 0.05 -10.84 1.32
CA ALA A 20 -0.73 -9.75 1.88
C ALA A 20 -2.15 -10.20 2.24
N GLY A 21 -2.78 -10.99 1.39
CA GLY A 21 -4.09 -11.55 1.68
C GLY A 21 -4.09 -12.49 2.88
N GLN A 22 -3.03 -13.30 3.04
CA GLN A 22 -2.88 -14.19 4.18
C GLN A 22 -2.60 -13.44 5.49
N ARG A 23 -2.00 -12.26 5.40
CA ARG A 23 -1.57 -11.46 6.54
C ARG A 23 -2.36 -10.15 6.63
N ALA A 24 -3.61 -10.16 6.20
CA ALA A 24 -4.45 -8.94 6.10
C ALA A 24 -4.60 -8.21 7.44
N GLU A 25 -4.73 -8.96 8.54
CA GLU A 25 -4.88 -8.32 9.86
C GLU A 25 -3.62 -7.59 10.31
N ASP A 26 -2.44 -8.13 9.99
CA ASP A 26 -1.18 -7.44 10.28
C ASP A 26 -1.09 -6.13 9.51
N LEU A 27 -1.41 -6.17 8.22
CA LEU A 27 -1.40 -4.97 7.38
C LEU A 27 -2.41 -3.95 7.86
N LYS A 28 -3.61 -4.38 8.24
CA LYS A 28 -4.64 -3.50 8.78
C LYS A 28 -4.12 -2.74 10.00
N THR A 29 -3.50 -3.45 10.95
CA THR A 29 -2.96 -2.83 12.15
C THR A 29 -1.88 -1.81 11.83
N ILE A 30 -0.97 -2.14 10.93
CA ILE A 30 0.18 -1.29 10.58
C ILE A 30 -0.27 -0.04 9.83
N ILE A 31 -1.10 -0.20 8.80
CA ILE A 31 -1.49 0.90 7.92
C ILE A 31 -2.53 1.79 8.59
N SER A 32 -3.52 1.22 9.27
CA SER A 32 -4.56 2.05 9.91
C SER A 32 -4.03 2.87 11.09
N GLY A 33 -2.83 2.55 11.58
CA GLY A 33 -2.20 3.31 12.66
C GLY A 33 -1.44 4.56 12.21
N VAL A 34 -1.37 4.85 10.90
CA VAL A 34 -0.66 6.06 10.46
C VAL A 34 -1.44 7.32 10.80
N PRO A 35 -0.75 8.47 10.98
CA PRO A 35 -1.43 9.73 11.32
C PRO A 35 -2.44 10.12 10.24
N GLY A 36 -3.64 10.50 10.68
CA GLY A 36 -4.68 10.97 9.77
C GLY A 36 -5.25 9.93 8.83
N PHE A 37 -5.09 8.65 9.13
CA PHE A 37 -5.61 7.57 8.30
C PHE A 37 -7.12 7.71 8.06
N VAL A 38 -7.56 7.54 6.82
CA VAL A 38 -8.97 7.59 6.44
C VAL A 38 -9.44 6.23 5.93
N THR A 39 -8.78 5.71 4.89
CA THR A 39 -9.19 4.42 4.32
C THR A 39 -8.05 3.77 3.56
N PHE A 40 -8.17 2.48 3.37
CA PHE A 40 -7.23 1.66 2.61
C PHE A 40 -8.01 0.65 1.78
N ALA A 41 -7.56 0.44 0.56
CA ALA A 41 -8.08 -0.62 -0.29
C ALA A 41 -6.94 -1.21 -1.09
N ALA A 42 -7.00 -2.51 -1.31
CA ALA A 42 -6.05 -3.18 -2.18
C ALA A 42 -6.81 -4.06 -3.16
N PHE A 43 -6.32 -4.16 -4.37
CA PHE A 43 -6.97 -4.97 -5.38
C PHE A 43 -5.92 -5.61 -6.28
N ARG A 44 -6.31 -6.72 -6.87
CA ARG A 44 -5.45 -7.45 -7.80
C ARG A 44 -5.58 -6.92 -9.20
N THR A 45 -4.46 -6.88 -9.91
CA THR A 45 -4.42 -6.62 -11.35
C THR A 45 -3.78 -7.82 -12.04
N GLU A 46 -3.87 -7.86 -13.36
CA GLU A 46 -3.13 -8.85 -14.15
C GLU A 46 -1.63 -8.62 -13.94
N GLY A 47 -0.96 -9.56 -13.34
CA GLY A 47 0.48 -9.48 -13.07
C GLY A 47 0.87 -8.86 -11.74
N GLY A 48 -0.10 -8.52 -10.88
CA GLY A 48 0.24 -7.98 -9.57
C GLY A 48 -0.94 -7.43 -8.83
N GLY A 49 -0.87 -6.16 -8.44
CA GLY A 49 -1.95 -5.49 -7.72
C GLY A 49 -1.58 -4.08 -7.33
N ALA A 50 -2.52 -3.41 -6.70
CA ALA A 50 -2.33 -2.05 -6.24
C ALA A 50 -2.92 -1.87 -4.85
N ALA A 51 -2.31 -0.96 -4.08
CA ALA A 51 -2.80 -0.56 -2.77
C ALA A 51 -3.04 0.94 -2.77
N VAL A 52 -4.20 1.35 -2.28
CA VAL A 52 -4.62 2.75 -2.20
C VAL A 52 -4.76 3.12 -0.74
N THR A 53 -4.05 4.16 -0.30
CA THR A 53 -4.19 4.70 1.05
C THR A 53 -4.60 6.15 0.97
N VAL A 54 -5.60 6.52 1.76
CA VAL A 54 -6.06 7.90 1.88
C VAL A 54 -5.84 8.34 3.32
N CYS A 55 -5.21 9.50 3.48
CA CYS A 55 -5.01 10.14 4.78
C CYS A 55 -5.43 11.60 4.69
N GLN A 56 -5.53 12.26 5.84
CA GLN A 56 -5.92 13.67 5.87
C GLN A 56 -4.90 14.56 5.16
N ASP A 57 -3.61 14.18 5.21
CA ASP A 57 -2.56 14.93 4.52
C ASP A 57 -1.42 14.00 4.06
N LYS A 58 -0.44 14.60 3.38
CA LYS A 58 0.69 13.89 2.80
C LYS A 58 1.57 13.22 3.85
N THR A 59 1.68 13.78 5.04
CA THR A 59 2.46 13.18 6.12
C THR A 59 1.98 11.75 6.42
N GLY A 60 0.67 11.56 6.45
CA GLY A 60 0.08 10.25 6.68
C GLY A 60 0.35 9.28 5.54
N THR A 61 0.14 9.70 4.30
CA THR A 61 0.38 8.81 3.16
C THR A 61 1.86 8.49 2.98
N ASP A 62 2.77 9.43 3.27
CA ASP A 62 4.20 9.14 3.26
C ASP A 62 4.56 8.08 4.31
N GLU A 63 3.99 8.20 5.49
CA GLU A 63 4.20 7.21 6.55
C GLU A 63 3.62 5.85 6.15
N SER A 64 2.46 5.82 5.50
CA SER A 64 1.87 4.56 5.03
C SER A 64 2.78 3.85 4.03
N SER A 65 3.41 4.60 3.13
CA SER A 65 4.35 4.03 2.16
C SER A 65 5.60 3.47 2.85
N ARG A 66 6.10 4.19 3.85
CA ARG A 66 7.25 3.72 4.63
C ARG A 66 6.95 2.43 5.36
N ARG A 67 5.78 2.35 6.02
CA ARG A 67 5.36 1.15 6.75
C ARG A 67 5.12 -0.02 5.81
N ALA A 68 4.51 0.24 4.65
CA ALA A 68 4.29 -0.80 3.65
C ALA A 68 5.62 -1.38 3.15
N ALA A 69 6.60 -0.52 2.85
CA ALA A 69 7.92 -0.96 2.41
C ALA A 69 8.64 -1.77 3.50
N GLY A 70 8.54 -1.32 4.75
CA GLY A 70 9.12 -2.03 5.89
C GLY A 70 8.50 -3.41 6.10
N TRP A 71 7.19 -3.50 5.96
CA TRP A 71 6.49 -4.77 6.09
C TRP A 71 6.93 -5.77 5.01
N VAL A 72 7.05 -5.30 3.76
CA VAL A 72 7.55 -6.14 2.66
C VAL A 72 8.96 -6.63 2.97
N LYS A 73 9.85 -5.73 3.40
CA LYS A 73 11.23 -6.09 3.71
C LYS A 73 11.31 -7.14 4.83
N GLU A 74 10.47 -7.04 5.84
CA GLU A 74 10.50 -7.93 7.00
C GLU A 74 9.82 -9.27 6.76
N ASN A 75 8.82 -9.32 5.90
CA ASN A 75 7.93 -10.48 5.79
C ASN A 75 8.01 -11.20 4.45
N PHE A 76 8.59 -10.59 3.43
CA PHE A 76 8.67 -11.16 2.10
C PHE A 76 10.13 -11.40 1.73
N SER A 77 10.53 -12.68 1.67
CA SER A 77 11.93 -13.05 1.45
C SER A 77 12.31 -13.12 -0.03
N THR A 78 11.33 -13.16 -0.92
CA THR A 78 11.56 -13.19 -2.36
C THR A 78 11.76 -11.77 -2.88
N THR A 79 12.58 -11.61 -3.91
CA THR A 79 12.76 -10.31 -4.54
C THR A 79 11.45 -9.83 -5.17
N VAL A 80 11.10 -8.58 -4.94
CA VAL A 80 9.94 -7.94 -5.54
C VAL A 80 10.38 -6.62 -6.17
N ASP A 81 9.89 -6.34 -7.38
CA ASP A 81 10.16 -5.05 -8.02
C ASP A 81 9.51 -3.93 -7.22
N PRO A 82 10.17 -2.77 -7.08
CA PRO A 82 9.59 -1.64 -6.34
C PRO A 82 8.25 -1.20 -6.96
N PRO A 83 7.31 -0.71 -6.15
CA PRO A 83 6.04 -0.25 -6.71
C PRO A 83 6.19 1.06 -7.47
N ALA A 84 5.34 1.26 -8.47
CA ALA A 84 5.14 2.58 -9.06
C ALA A 84 4.23 3.38 -8.13
N ILE A 85 4.63 4.60 -7.82
CA ILE A 85 3.90 5.47 -6.89
C ILE A 85 3.17 6.56 -7.68
N THR A 86 1.87 6.66 -7.44
CA THR A 86 1.05 7.78 -7.93
C THR A 86 0.39 8.41 -6.71
N GLU A 87 0.49 9.72 -6.57
CA GLU A 87 -0.08 10.40 -5.41
C GLU A 87 -0.51 11.81 -5.73
N GLY A 88 -1.42 12.33 -4.94
CA GLY A 88 -1.90 13.70 -5.08
C GLY A 88 -2.94 14.05 -4.03
N SER A 89 -3.30 15.33 -4.00
CA SER A 89 -4.39 15.81 -3.16
C SER A 89 -5.73 15.56 -3.84
N THR A 90 -6.73 15.16 -3.06
CA THR A 90 -8.08 14.98 -3.61
C THR A 90 -8.67 16.34 -3.97
N PHE A 91 -9.38 16.40 -5.09
CA PHE A 91 -10.16 17.59 -5.45
C PHE A 91 -11.64 17.25 -5.64
N LEU A 92 -11.96 15.97 -5.78
CA LEU A 92 -13.32 15.45 -5.78
C LEU A 92 -13.34 14.19 -4.92
N GLN A 93 -14.23 14.15 -3.96
CA GLN A 93 -14.37 12.98 -3.08
C GLN A 93 -15.82 12.91 -2.61
N PHE A 94 -16.49 11.85 -2.95
CA PHE A 94 -17.88 11.66 -2.62
C PHE A 94 -18.06 10.64 -1.51
#